data_712f1e6cd50c18b384df6bd48ec21ead
#
_entry.id   712f1e6cd50c18b384df6bd48ec21ead
#
_cell.length_a   1.000
_cell.length_b   1.000
_cell.length_c   1.000
_cell.angle_alpha   90.00
_cell.angle_beta   90.00
_cell.angle_gamma   90.00
#
_symmetry.space_group_name_H-M   'P 1'
#
loop_
_entity.id
_entity.type
_entity.pdbx_description
1 polymer ?
#
loop_
_entity_poly.entity_id
_entity_poly.type
_entity_poly.pdbx_seq_one_letter_code
_entity_poly.pdbx_strand_id
1 'polypeptide(L)'
;EYFNRQMMSRDILMGLAKDLSRTQTKSISWTGGGEPTMNPHLKDAIEYLRDNSQIEMGMFSNGSMLSKFNLFETVATSLTWIRISLDSGKSENYDKLRVTNSNNNFDVVMENIKKLIEYKKKLKSKITIGVGFVISRENYEEILDFANLFKDLDVDYCQYKPEVIQIETNSSVDKKEQIP
;
A
#
# COMPACT_ATOMS: atom_id res chain seq x y z
N GLU A 1 2.33 -0.02 25.86
CA GLU A 1 2.88 1.31 25.50
C GLU A 1 2.40 1.64 24.09
N TYR A 2 1.54 2.65 23.98
CA TYR A 2 1.01 3.09 22.68
C TYR A 2 2.15 3.72 21.88
N PHE A 3 2.47 3.14 20.73
CA PHE A 3 3.32 3.79 19.76
C PHE A 3 2.77 5.18 19.46
N ASN A 4 3.54 6.19 19.78
CA ASN A 4 3.20 7.56 19.45
C ASN A 4 3.18 7.66 17.92
N ARG A 5 1.99 7.73 17.30
CA ARG A 5 1.79 7.76 15.83
C ARG A 5 2.23 9.12 15.28
N GLN A 6 3.53 9.38 15.33
CA GLN A 6 4.09 10.60 14.77
C GLN A 6 4.45 10.35 13.29
N MET A 7 3.93 11.15 12.41
CA MET A 7 4.38 11.24 11.03
C MET A 7 5.74 11.95 10.99
N MET A 8 6.61 11.54 10.07
CA MET A 8 7.84 12.29 9.80
C MET A 8 7.49 13.73 9.43
N SER A 9 8.18 14.68 10.05
CA SER A 9 8.07 16.09 9.65
C SER A 9 8.61 16.28 8.24
N ARG A 10 8.26 17.40 7.60
CA ARG A 10 8.79 17.75 6.29
C ARG A 10 10.31 17.75 6.26
N ASP A 11 10.95 18.33 7.27
CA ASP A 11 12.40 18.47 7.31
C ASP A 11 13.10 17.11 7.42
N ILE A 12 12.57 16.19 8.24
CA ILE A 12 13.10 14.83 8.36
C ILE A 12 12.92 14.06 7.04
N LEU A 13 11.73 14.11 6.44
CA LEU A 13 11.44 13.36 5.22
C LEU A 13 12.25 13.88 4.03
N MET A 14 12.35 15.20 3.88
CA MET A 14 13.17 15.83 2.84
C MET A 14 14.67 15.67 3.08
N GLY A 15 15.12 15.67 4.35
CA GLY A 15 16.49 15.34 4.72
C GLY A 15 16.84 13.92 4.27
N LEU A 16 15.98 12.95 4.60
CA LEU A 16 16.14 11.54 4.16
C LEU A 16 16.18 11.42 2.64
N ALA A 17 15.29 12.09 1.91
CA ALA A 17 15.28 12.06 0.44
C ALA A 17 16.58 12.62 -0.15
N LYS A 18 17.11 13.72 0.41
CA LYS A 18 18.39 14.30 0.00
C LYS A 18 19.57 13.38 0.28
N ASP A 19 19.58 12.74 1.43
CA ASP A 19 20.66 11.81 1.78
C ASP A 19 20.63 10.58 0.88
N LEU A 20 19.45 9.98 0.66
CA LEU A 20 19.25 8.85 -0.25
C LEU A 20 19.72 9.17 -1.68
N SER A 21 19.42 10.37 -2.18
CA SER A 21 19.82 10.77 -3.54
C SER A 21 21.33 10.81 -3.76
N ARG A 22 22.12 10.86 -2.67
CA ARG A 22 23.59 10.89 -2.69
C ARG A 22 24.23 9.51 -2.48
N THR A 23 23.41 8.50 -2.24
CA THR A 23 23.88 7.13 -2.00
C THR A 23 23.86 6.31 -3.28
N GLN A 24 24.37 5.07 -3.21
CA GLN A 24 24.26 4.08 -4.27
C GLN A 24 23.01 3.20 -4.13
N THR A 25 22.01 3.65 -3.39
CA THR A 25 20.74 2.95 -3.21
C THR A 25 20.07 2.75 -4.57
N LYS A 26 19.69 1.51 -4.88
CA LYS A 26 19.07 1.17 -6.17
C LYS A 26 17.56 1.29 -6.14
N SER A 27 16.96 0.92 -5.02
CA SER A 27 15.50 0.95 -4.87
C SER A 27 15.08 1.21 -3.43
N ILE A 28 13.90 1.80 -3.29
CA ILE A 28 13.22 1.99 -1.99
C ILE A 28 11.75 1.62 -2.12
N SER A 29 11.17 1.25 -0.99
CA SER A 29 9.72 1.03 -0.89
C SER A 29 9.13 1.99 0.13
N TRP A 30 8.17 2.80 -0.31
CA TRP A 30 7.36 3.61 0.57
C TRP A 30 6.36 2.73 1.30
N THR A 31 6.58 2.55 2.57
CA THR A 31 5.77 1.73 3.48
C THR A 31 5.92 2.25 4.90
N GLY A 32 5.28 1.62 5.89
CA GLY A 32 5.48 1.99 7.28
C GLY A 32 4.55 1.26 8.24
N GLY A 33 4.61 1.62 9.52
CA GLY A 33 3.66 1.16 10.55
C GLY A 33 2.26 1.77 10.40
N GLY A 34 2.04 2.63 9.39
CA GLY A 34 0.79 3.25 8.99
C GLY A 34 0.72 3.42 7.48
N GLU A 35 -0.14 4.31 7.03
CA GLU A 35 -0.36 4.60 5.61
C GLU A 35 0.60 5.70 5.12
N PRO A 36 1.52 5.43 4.18
CA PRO A 36 2.48 6.44 3.72
C PRO A 36 1.80 7.65 3.08
N THR A 37 0.70 7.47 2.37
CA THR A 37 -0.03 8.55 1.71
C THR A 37 -0.76 9.50 2.67
N MET A 38 -0.76 9.20 3.98
CA MET A 38 -1.23 10.15 5.00
C MET A 38 -0.24 11.28 5.25
N ASN A 39 1.05 11.11 4.93
CA ASN A 39 2.03 12.17 5.12
C ASN A 39 1.86 13.23 4.02
N PRO A 40 1.50 14.50 4.36
CA PRO A 40 1.25 15.55 3.37
C PRO A 40 2.51 15.96 2.59
N HIS A 41 3.69 15.56 3.05
CA HIS A 41 4.98 15.90 2.43
C HIS A 41 5.55 14.75 1.57
N LEU A 42 4.84 13.61 1.49
CA LEU A 42 5.29 12.46 0.72
C LEU A 42 5.49 12.79 -0.76
N LYS A 43 4.58 13.59 -1.32
CA LYS A 43 4.67 14.04 -2.71
C LYS A 43 6.01 14.74 -2.99
N ASP A 44 6.37 15.72 -2.15
CA ASP A 44 7.63 16.47 -2.30
C ASP A 44 8.85 15.54 -2.29
N ALA A 45 8.85 14.54 -1.40
CA ALA A 45 9.96 13.60 -1.27
C ALA A 45 10.09 12.66 -2.49
N ILE A 46 8.96 12.15 -2.98
CA ILE A 46 8.92 11.31 -4.19
C ILE A 46 9.42 12.10 -5.41
N GLU A 47 8.90 13.30 -5.61
CA GLU A 47 9.28 14.16 -6.73
C GLU A 47 10.75 14.57 -6.65
N TYR A 48 11.23 14.89 -5.46
CA TYR A 48 12.66 15.18 -5.26
C TYR A 48 13.56 14.00 -5.66
N LEU A 49 13.24 12.78 -5.22
CA LEU A 49 14.01 11.58 -5.58
C LEU A 49 13.94 11.26 -7.06
N ARG A 50 12.76 11.40 -7.70
CA ARG A 50 12.63 11.26 -9.16
C ARG A 50 13.57 12.18 -9.91
N ASP A 51 13.65 13.46 -9.49
CA ASP A 51 14.36 14.50 -10.21
C ASP A 51 15.87 14.52 -9.88
N ASN A 52 16.31 13.96 -8.75
CA ASN A 52 17.69 14.05 -8.26
C ASN A 52 18.38 12.70 -8.04
N SER A 53 17.79 11.58 -8.47
CA SER A 53 18.40 10.27 -8.34
C SER A 53 17.91 9.31 -9.42
N GLN A 54 18.50 8.12 -9.46
CA GLN A 54 18.04 7.00 -10.30
C GLN A 54 17.43 5.87 -9.44
N ILE A 55 16.96 6.20 -8.25
CA ILE A 55 16.38 5.25 -7.33
C ILE A 55 15.02 4.79 -7.84
N GLU A 56 14.86 3.49 -8.03
CA GLU A 56 13.55 2.90 -8.31
C GLU A 56 12.68 2.96 -7.05
N MET A 57 11.46 3.43 -7.20
CA MET A 57 10.54 3.61 -6.07
C MET A 57 9.32 2.73 -6.20
N GLY A 58 8.99 2.01 -5.13
CA GLY A 58 7.74 1.27 -5.00
C GLY A 58 6.92 1.75 -3.82
N MET A 59 5.63 1.40 -3.77
CA MET A 59 4.75 1.79 -2.68
C MET A 59 3.77 0.68 -2.30
N PHE A 60 3.59 0.50 -0.98
CA PHE A 60 2.45 -0.20 -0.40
C PHE A 60 1.50 0.84 0.20
N SER A 61 0.23 0.78 -0.18
CA SER A 61 -0.78 1.75 0.26
C SER A 61 -2.13 1.08 0.46
N ASN A 62 -2.95 1.62 1.34
CA ASN A 62 -4.37 1.27 1.40
C ASN A 62 -5.20 1.98 0.32
N GLY A 63 -4.61 2.88 -0.45
CA GLY A 63 -5.23 3.58 -1.57
C GLY A 63 -6.24 4.68 -1.20
N SER A 64 -6.57 4.86 0.08
CA SER A 64 -7.66 5.76 0.49
C SER A 64 -7.34 7.26 0.33
N MET A 65 -6.05 7.64 0.38
CA MET A 65 -5.64 9.04 0.44
C MET A 65 -5.07 9.60 -0.86
N LEU A 66 -5.04 8.79 -1.94
CA LEU A 66 -4.45 9.19 -3.22
C LEU A 66 -5.10 10.45 -3.80
N SER A 67 -6.43 10.57 -3.73
CA SER A 67 -7.17 11.73 -4.20
C SER A 67 -6.99 12.96 -3.33
N LYS A 68 -6.93 12.78 -2.00
CA LYS A 68 -6.86 13.89 -1.04
C LYS A 68 -5.62 14.75 -1.24
N PHE A 69 -4.48 14.15 -1.56
CA PHE A 69 -3.23 14.87 -1.78
C PHE A 69 -2.85 14.95 -3.26
N ASN A 70 -3.78 14.63 -4.17
CA ASN A 70 -3.58 14.67 -5.62
C ASN A 70 -2.30 13.93 -6.06
N LEU A 71 -2.17 12.68 -5.61
CA LEU A 71 -0.95 11.89 -5.80
C LEU A 71 -0.91 11.10 -7.11
N PHE A 72 -1.98 11.08 -7.90
CA PHE A 72 -2.10 10.21 -9.08
C PHE A 72 -0.99 10.43 -10.11
N GLU A 73 -0.72 11.68 -10.46
CA GLU A 73 0.32 12.02 -11.42
C GLU A 73 1.71 11.67 -10.89
N THR A 74 2.01 12.08 -9.65
CA THR A 74 3.29 11.78 -8.99
C THR A 74 3.53 10.28 -8.90
N VAL A 75 2.52 9.51 -8.47
CA VAL A 75 2.60 8.04 -8.40
C VAL A 75 2.82 7.45 -9.79
N ALA A 76 2.03 7.87 -10.77
CA ALA A 76 2.13 7.34 -12.14
C ALA A 76 3.47 7.67 -12.83
N THR A 77 4.10 8.81 -12.52
CA THR A 77 5.33 9.26 -13.20
C THR A 77 6.62 8.94 -12.46
N SER A 78 6.52 8.63 -11.16
CA SER A 78 7.70 8.50 -10.31
C SER A 78 7.92 7.10 -9.76
N LEU A 79 6.88 6.28 -9.66
CA LEU A 79 7.00 4.93 -9.10
C LEU A 79 7.13 3.88 -10.20
N THR A 80 7.93 2.84 -9.94
CA THR A 80 7.98 1.63 -10.77
C THR A 80 6.79 0.72 -10.50
N TRP A 81 6.31 0.70 -9.25
CA TRP A 81 5.13 -0.07 -8.88
C TRP A 81 4.40 0.54 -7.68
N ILE A 82 3.11 0.25 -7.62
CA ILE A 82 2.28 0.44 -6.42
C ILE A 82 1.45 -0.80 -6.19
N ARG A 83 1.33 -1.24 -4.92
CA ARG A 83 0.38 -2.27 -4.52
C ARG A 83 -0.61 -1.71 -3.52
N ILE A 84 -1.88 -1.77 -3.89
CA ILE A 84 -2.99 -1.31 -3.07
C ILE A 84 -3.59 -2.50 -2.33
N SER A 85 -3.63 -2.43 -0.99
CA SER A 85 -4.22 -3.46 -0.14
C SER A 85 -5.71 -3.20 0.00
N LEU A 86 -6.54 -4.13 -0.50
CA LEU A 86 -7.99 -4.01 -0.43
C LEU A 86 -8.61 -5.02 0.56
N ASP A 87 -8.12 -6.27 0.58
CA ASP A 87 -8.45 -7.34 1.52
C ASP A 87 -9.95 -7.71 1.60
N SER A 88 -10.75 -7.30 0.62
CA SER A 88 -12.17 -7.66 0.50
C SER A 88 -12.63 -7.57 -0.95
N GLY A 89 -13.57 -8.45 -1.31
CA GLY A 89 -14.29 -8.41 -2.59
C GLY A 89 -15.61 -7.65 -2.53
N LYS A 90 -16.05 -7.23 -1.32
CA LYS A 90 -17.35 -6.61 -1.06
C LYS A 90 -17.20 -5.41 -0.11
N SER A 91 -17.94 -4.33 -0.39
CA SER A 91 -17.91 -3.12 0.45
C SER A 91 -18.31 -3.38 1.90
N GLU A 92 -19.32 -4.22 2.11
CA GLU A 92 -19.88 -4.54 3.43
C GLU A 92 -18.86 -5.19 4.37
N ASN A 93 -17.98 -6.05 3.84
CA ASN A 93 -16.94 -6.71 4.63
C ASN A 93 -15.69 -5.84 4.77
N TYR A 94 -15.36 -5.06 3.76
CA TYR A 94 -14.24 -4.13 3.83
C TYR A 94 -14.37 -3.18 5.02
N ASP A 95 -15.54 -2.59 5.20
CA ASP A 95 -15.80 -1.66 6.30
C ASP A 95 -15.79 -2.33 7.69
N LYS A 96 -16.10 -3.64 7.76
CA LYS A 96 -15.98 -4.44 8.99
C LYS A 96 -14.54 -4.81 9.32
N LEU A 97 -13.75 -5.20 8.32
CA LEU A 97 -12.36 -5.60 8.48
C LEU A 97 -11.46 -4.40 8.80
N ARG A 98 -11.77 -3.26 8.24
CA ARG A 98 -11.05 -2.02 8.47
C ARG A 98 -11.90 -1.09 9.33
N VAL A 99 -11.73 -1.19 10.65
CA VAL A 99 -12.38 -0.29 11.61
C VAL A 99 -11.96 1.15 11.31
N THR A 100 -12.79 1.83 10.53
CA THR A 100 -12.59 3.24 10.16
C THR A 100 -13.81 4.04 10.58
N ASN A 101 -13.58 5.31 10.94
CA ASN A 101 -14.65 6.21 11.38
C ASN A 101 -15.54 6.75 10.23
N SER A 102 -15.42 6.20 9.02
CA SER A 102 -16.19 6.64 7.84
C SER A 102 -16.73 5.45 7.07
N ASN A 103 -18.01 5.51 6.72
CA ASN A 103 -18.65 4.58 5.80
C ASN A 103 -18.15 4.87 4.36
N ASN A 104 -18.12 3.85 3.47
CA ASN A 104 -17.75 3.93 2.05
C ASN A 104 -16.26 4.05 1.73
N ASN A 105 -15.36 3.58 2.60
CA ASN A 105 -13.92 3.56 2.26
C ASN A 105 -13.60 2.62 1.08
N PHE A 106 -14.36 1.55 0.91
CA PHE A 106 -14.23 0.64 -0.24
C PHE A 106 -14.41 1.38 -1.56
N ASP A 107 -15.49 2.14 -1.70
CA ASP A 107 -15.80 2.88 -2.92
C ASP A 107 -14.74 3.94 -3.22
N VAL A 108 -14.23 4.61 -2.19
CA VAL A 108 -13.13 5.58 -2.32
C VAL A 108 -11.86 4.91 -2.85
N VAL A 109 -11.51 3.74 -2.33
CA VAL A 109 -10.32 3.01 -2.80
C VAL A 109 -10.53 2.52 -4.23
N MET A 110 -11.69 1.96 -4.57
CA MET A 110 -12.01 1.52 -5.94
C MET A 110 -11.96 2.67 -6.94
N GLU A 111 -12.51 3.84 -6.59
CA GLU A 111 -12.46 5.03 -7.42
C GLU A 111 -11.01 5.52 -7.60
N ASN A 112 -10.20 5.49 -6.54
CA ASN A 112 -8.79 5.87 -6.60
C ASN A 112 -7.98 4.90 -7.49
N ILE A 113 -8.27 3.60 -7.46
CA ILE A 113 -7.65 2.61 -8.36
C ILE A 113 -7.99 2.94 -9.81
N LYS A 114 -9.28 3.18 -10.13
CA LYS A 114 -9.72 3.55 -11.48
C LYS A 114 -9.02 4.81 -11.97
N LYS A 115 -8.98 5.86 -11.15
CA LYS A 115 -8.28 7.11 -11.48
C LYS A 115 -6.78 6.90 -11.71
N LEU A 116 -6.14 6.06 -10.91
CA LEU A 116 -4.71 5.78 -11.10
C LEU A 116 -4.46 5.07 -12.44
N ILE A 117 -5.34 4.13 -12.83
CA ILE A 117 -5.30 3.47 -14.14
C ILE A 117 -5.49 4.49 -15.28
N GLU A 118 -6.42 5.44 -15.12
CA GLU A 118 -6.62 6.52 -16.10
C GLU A 118 -5.38 7.39 -16.25
N TYR A 119 -4.74 7.76 -15.14
CA TYR A 119 -3.47 8.51 -15.15
C TYR A 119 -2.35 7.71 -15.81
N LYS A 120 -2.21 6.41 -15.50
CA LYS A 120 -1.27 5.50 -16.17
C LYS A 120 -1.46 5.53 -17.69
N LYS A 121 -2.70 5.41 -18.18
CA LYS A 121 -3.03 5.45 -19.61
C LYS A 121 -2.75 6.82 -20.23
N LYS A 122 -3.25 7.89 -19.61
CA LYS A 122 -3.11 9.27 -20.08
C LYS A 122 -1.65 9.67 -20.23
N LEU A 123 -0.82 9.30 -19.26
CA LEU A 123 0.60 9.66 -19.21
C LEU A 123 1.50 8.63 -19.91
N LYS A 124 0.94 7.55 -20.44
CA LYS A 124 1.68 6.41 -21.02
C LYS A 124 2.74 5.87 -20.04
N SER A 125 2.40 5.89 -18.76
CA SER A 125 3.29 5.44 -17.68
C SER A 125 3.50 3.93 -17.73
N LYS A 126 4.71 3.50 -17.32
CA LYS A 126 5.08 2.08 -17.19
C LYS A 126 4.89 1.56 -15.76
N ILE A 127 4.26 2.32 -14.87
CA ILE A 127 4.02 1.88 -13.51
C ILE A 127 3.27 0.55 -13.49
N THR A 128 3.69 -0.36 -12.62
CA THR A 128 2.96 -1.60 -12.34
C THR A 128 1.97 -1.35 -11.20
N ILE A 129 0.67 -1.50 -11.48
CA ILE A 129 -0.41 -1.34 -10.51
C ILE A 129 -0.90 -2.72 -10.08
N GLY A 130 -0.63 -3.07 -8.83
CA GLY A 130 -1.09 -4.30 -8.21
C GLY A 130 -2.15 -4.08 -7.15
N VAL A 131 -2.99 -5.08 -6.94
CA VAL A 131 -3.95 -5.13 -5.83
C VAL A 131 -3.68 -6.36 -4.97
N GLY A 132 -3.75 -6.20 -3.65
CA GLY A 132 -3.44 -7.24 -2.68
C GLY A 132 -4.65 -7.64 -1.86
N PHE A 133 -4.76 -8.94 -1.60
CA PHE A 133 -5.79 -9.56 -0.77
C PHE A 133 -5.11 -10.49 0.24
N VAL A 134 -5.16 -10.13 1.52
CA VAL A 134 -4.72 -11.01 2.60
C VAL A 134 -5.87 -11.92 3.00
N ILE A 135 -5.72 -13.21 2.76
CA ILE A 135 -6.75 -14.22 3.04
C ILE A 135 -6.77 -14.49 4.54
N SER A 136 -7.89 -14.25 5.17
CA SER A 136 -8.19 -14.57 6.57
C SER A 136 -9.45 -15.42 6.70
N ARG A 137 -9.82 -15.77 7.93
CA ARG A 137 -11.06 -16.50 8.19
C ARG A 137 -12.31 -15.69 7.88
N GLU A 138 -12.20 -14.37 7.92
CA GLU A 138 -13.31 -13.44 7.75
C GLU A 138 -13.62 -13.12 6.28
N ASN A 139 -12.66 -13.40 5.35
CA ASN A 139 -12.79 -12.97 3.96
C ASN A 139 -12.49 -14.05 2.90
N TYR A 140 -12.10 -15.27 3.28
CA TYR A 140 -11.69 -16.30 2.31
C TYR A 140 -12.77 -16.65 1.26
N GLU A 141 -14.05 -16.50 1.61
CA GLU A 141 -15.17 -16.72 0.69
C GLU A 141 -15.25 -15.66 -0.42
N GLU A 142 -14.57 -14.52 -0.26
CA GLU A 142 -14.59 -13.40 -1.21
C GLU A 142 -13.45 -13.43 -2.25
N ILE A 143 -12.64 -14.49 -2.27
CA ILE A 143 -11.49 -14.61 -3.19
C ILE A 143 -11.94 -14.42 -4.65
N LEU A 144 -13.06 -15.05 -5.04
CA LEU A 144 -13.59 -14.94 -6.39
C LEU A 144 -14.25 -13.57 -6.65
N ASP A 145 -14.95 -13.03 -5.66
CA ASP A 145 -15.54 -11.69 -5.76
C ASP A 145 -14.45 -10.64 -5.98
N PHE A 146 -13.35 -10.75 -5.22
CA PHE A 146 -12.18 -9.87 -5.39
C PHE A 146 -11.58 -10.00 -6.80
N ALA A 147 -11.39 -11.20 -7.33
CA ALA A 147 -10.91 -11.39 -8.70
C ALA A 147 -11.85 -10.74 -9.73
N ASN A 148 -13.16 -10.88 -9.54
CA ASN A 148 -14.17 -10.32 -10.42
C ASN A 148 -14.20 -8.78 -10.42
N LEU A 149 -13.83 -8.12 -9.32
CA LEU A 149 -13.73 -6.65 -9.27
C LEU A 149 -12.72 -6.10 -10.29
N PHE A 150 -11.66 -6.86 -10.58
CA PHE A 150 -10.53 -6.40 -11.38
C PHE A 150 -10.44 -7.02 -12.77
N LYS A 151 -11.30 -8.00 -13.10
CA LYS A 151 -11.26 -8.69 -14.41
C LYS A 151 -11.41 -7.74 -15.61
N ASP A 152 -12.18 -6.66 -15.44
CA ASP A 152 -12.46 -5.66 -16.49
C ASP A 152 -11.69 -4.34 -16.24
N LEU A 153 -10.87 -4.29 -15.19
CA LEU A 153 -10.00 -3.16 -14.87
C LEU A 153 -8.56 -3.51 -15.26
N ASP A 154 -7.86 -2.53 -15.80
CA ASP A 154 -6.50 -2.69 -16.29
C ASP A 154 -5.47 -2.56 -15.15
N VAL A 155 -5.62 -3.41 -14.11
CA VAL A 155 -4.58 -3.65 -13.11
C VAL A 155 -3.61 -4.69 -13.63
N ASP A 156 -2.33 -4.56 -13.30
CA ASP A 156 -1.31 -5.47 -13.83
C ASP A 156 -1.31 -6.82 -13.13
N TYR A 157 -1.71 -6.89 -11.84
CA TYR A 157 -1.83 -8.15 -11.11
C TYR A 157 -2.72 -8.06 -9.87
N CYS A 158 -3.29 -9.21 -9.50
CA CYS A 158 -3.90 -9.47 -8.19
C CYS A 158 -2.98 -10.40 -7.39
N GLN A 159 -2.67 -10.05 -6.15
CA GLN A 159 -1.86 -10.88 -5.26
C GLN A 159 -2.68 -11.37 -4.08
N TYR A 160 -2.70 -12.68 -3.89
CA TYR A 160 -3.31 -13.33 -2.73
C TYR A 160 -2.22 -13.84 -1.79
N LYS A 161 -2.36 -13.56 -0.50
CA LYS A 161 -1.46 -14.05 0.55
C LYS A 161 -2.25 -14.57 1.74
N PRO A 162 -1.88 -15.72 2.31
CA PRO A 162 -2.48 -16.13 3.57
C PRO A 162 -2.07 -15.16 4.69
N GLU A 163 -2.97 -14.95 5.64
CA GLU A 163 -2.67 -14.25 6.87
C GLU A 163 -1.61 -15.05 7.66
N VAL A 164 -0.60 -14.36 8.17
CA VAL A 164 0.41 -14.97 9.05
C VAL A 164 -0.04 -14.75 10.48
N ILE A 165 -0.58 -15.81 11.09
CA ILE A 165 -0.92 -15.81 12.52
C ILE A 165 0.39 -15.97 13.30
N GLN A 166 0.78 -14.93 14.04
CA GLN A 166 1.84 -15.06 15.05
C GLN A 166 1.24 -15.81 16.24
N ILE A 167 1.60 -17.07 16.37
CA ILE A 167 1.35 -17.82 17.60
C ILE A 167 2.33 -17.26 18.63
N GLU A 168 1.84 -16.46 19.59
CA GLU A 168 2.62 -16.14 20.77
C GLU A 168 2.87 -17.45 21.53
N THR A 169 4.02 -18.04 21.30
CA THR A 169 4.51 -19.11 22.18
C THR A 169 4.87 -18.45 23.50
N ASN A 170 3.94 -18.49 24.46
CA ASN A 170 4.27 -18.25 25.84
C ASN A 170 5.42 -19.20 26.20
N SER A 171 6.60 -18.63 26.47
CA SER A 171 7.86 -19.32 26.72
C SER A 171 7.90 -20.13 28.04
N SER A 172 6.78 -20.66 28.48
CA SER A 172 6.61 -21.50 29.67
C SER A 172 6.05 -22.89 29.35
N VAL A 173 5.90 -23.29 28.08
CA VAL A 173 5.53 -24.64 27.72
C VAL A 173 6.80 -25.42 27.43
N ASP A 174 7.01 -26.45 28.26
CA ASP A 174 8.09 -27.43 28.24
C ASP A 174 8.52 -27.90 26.84
N LYS A 175 9.84 -27.81 26.59
CA LYS A 175 10.54 -28.38 25.41
C LYS A 175 10.46 -29.91 25.31
N LYS A 176 9.35 -30.53 25.59
CA LYS A 176 9.28 -32.03 25.64
C LYS A 176 8.29 -32.67 24.68
N GLU A 177 7.70 -31.95 23.75
CA GLU A 177 6.93 -32.61 22.68
C GLU A 177 7.39 -32.10 21.29
N GLN A 178 8.61 -32.50 20.93
CA GLN A 178 8.95 -32.66 19.53
C GLN A 178 8.47 -34.06 19.12
N ILE A 179 7.43 -34.09 18.31
CA ILE A 179 6.90 -35.27 17.65
C ILE A 179 7.95 -35.80 16.68
N PRO A 180 8.15 -37.13 16.61
CA PRO A 180 9.16 -37.80 15.80
C PRO A 180 8.99 -37.60 14.29
#